data_9e95803fded8da4d90a370fdfae9f37a
#
_entry.id   9e95803fded8da4d90a370fdfae9f37a
#
_cell.length_a   1.000
_cell.length_b   1.000
_cell.length_c   1.000
_cell.angle_alpha   90.00
_cell.angle_beta   90.00
_cell.angle_gamma   90.00
#
_symmetry.space_group_name_H-M   'P 1'
#
loop_
_entity.id
_entity.type
_entity.pdbx_description
1 polymer ?
#
loop_
_entity_poly.entity_id
_entity_poly.type
_entity_poly.pdbx_seq_one_letter_code
_entity_poly.pdbx_strand_id
1 'polypeptide(L)'
;MNNSQLKPGYNVQFAVNSGFVTGIGVFSDRTDFGTLIPLLRSMQNRHGRKYEKFIADSGYESLANYRWLEANGQTAFIKPNNYESSQKRSFKAQIGRMENMSYYEPDDCFICKNGRHLDYVSKYTSHAKDGTERDVSVYRCEDCSDCPYRSACCKAKDENRRKKISVCWEFQKMRLQSYQNITTEEGKLLRCNRSIQAEGAFGQLKHNRSFKRFLTGGNIKVLAELLFLGLSQNIAHFISKCN
;
A
#
# COMPACT_ATOMS: atom_id res chain seq x y z
N MET A 1 -8.53 -19.94 -9.37
CA MET A 1 -7.56 -20.89 -9.97
C MET A 1 -8.36 -22.13 -10.33
N ASN A 2 -8.53 -22.39 -11.61
CA ASN A 2 -9.19 -23.62 -12.07
C ASN A 2 -8.18 -24.74 -11.98
N ASN A 3 -8.33 -25.75 -11.17
CA ASN A 3 -7.61 -27.01 -11.06
C ASN A 3 -6.70 -27.22 -9.84
N SER A 4 -6.81 -26.48 -8.75
CA SER A 4 -6.05 -26.71 -7.48
C SER A 4 -4.52 -26.91 -7.64
N GLN A 5 -3.94 -26.60 -8.79
CA GLN A 5 -2.51 -26.70 -9.04
C GLN A 5 -1.80 -25.39 -8.67
N LEU A 6 -0.80 -25.48 -7.82
CA LEU A 6 0.17 -24.43 -7.57
C LEU A 6 0.99 -24.22 -8.85
N LYS A 7 0.75 -23.12 -9.56
CA LYS A 7 1.58 -22.73 -10.72
C LYS A 7 2.47 -21.57 -10.30
N PRO A 8 3.77 -21.58 -10.70
CA PRO A 8 4.62 -20.43 -10.50
C PRO A 8 4.02 -19.22 -11.23
N GLY A 9 3.86 -18.12 -10.50
CA GLY A 9 3.34 -16.87 -11.01
C GLY A 9 4.39 -15.78 -10.87
N TYR A 10 4.45 -14.87 -11.84
CA TYR A 10 5.24 -13.66 -11.75
C TYR A 10 4.37 -12.51 -11.24
N ASN A 11 4.92 -11.69 -10.34
CA ASN A 11 4.34 -10.42 -9.97
C ASN A 11 4.80 -9.37 -11.00
N VAL A 12 3.88 -8.96 -11.89
CA VAL A 12 4.15 -8.03 -12.97
C VAL A 12 3.60 -6.67 -12.61
N GLN A 13 4.47 -5.67 -12.68
CA GLN A 13 4.14 -4.27 -12.40
C GLN A 13 4.21 -3.45 -13.67
N PHE A 14 3.17 -2.65 -13.93
CA PHE A 14 3.16 -1.63 -14.99
C PHE A 14 3.06 -0.24 -14.38
N ALA A 15 3.96 0.63 -14.79
CA ALA A 15 3.81 2.08 -14.62
C ALA A 15 3.24 2.66 -15.91
N VAL A 16 2.16 3.42 -15.77
CA VAL A 16 1.45 4.01 -16.91
C VAL A 16 1.35 5.52 -16.71
N ASN A 17 1.61 6.29 -17.74
CA ASN A 17 1.42 7.74 -17.74
C ASN A 17 0.77 8.16 -19.06
N SER A 18 -0.34 8.90 -19.00
CA SER A 18 -1.10 9.37 -20.16
C SER A 18 -1.47 8.26 -21.15
N GLY A 19 -1.73 7.06 -20.65
CA GLY A 19 -2.06 5.87 -21.45
C GLY A 19 -0.86 5.09 -21.99
N PHE A 20 0.35 5.62 -21.87
CA PHE A 20 1.58 4.94 -22.26
C PHE A 20 2.17 4.11 -21.13
N VAL A 21 2.60 2.90 -21.42
CA VAL A 21 3.40 2.09 -20.50
C VAL A 21 4.80 2.68 -20.44
N THR A 22 5.17 3.23 -19.29
CA THR A 22 6.44 3.93 -19.06
C THR A 22 7.42 3.11 -18.23
N GLY A 23 6.95 2.07 -17.56
CA GLY A 23 7.80 1.17 -16.79
C GLY A 23 7.18 -0.22 -16.67
N ILE A 24 8.05 -1.23 -16.69
CA ILE A 24 7.65 -2.62 -16.50
C ILE A 24 8.64 -3.26 -15.52
N GLY A 25 8.11 -3.97 -14.53
CA GLY A 25 8.88 -4.78 -13.59
C GLY A 25 8.33 -6.20 -13.49
N VAL A 26 9.22 -7.17 -13.31
CA VAL A 26 8.87 -8.57 -13.07
C VAL A 26 9.56 -9.02 -11.80
N PHE A 27 8.78 -9.48 -10.85
CA PHE A 27 9.23 -9.82 -9.51
C PHE A 27 8.76 -11.23 -9.14
N SER A 28 9.49 -11.87 -8.23
CA SER A 28 9.11 -13.15 -7.62
C SER A 28 8.38 -12.97 -6.29
N ASP A 29 8.24 -11.72 -5.83
CA ASP A 29 7.57 -11.36 -4.59
C ASP A 29 6.08 -11.63 -4.67
N ARG A 30 5.50 -12.15 -3.58
CA ARG A 30 4.05 -12.43 -3.50
C ARG A 30 3.21 -11.18 -3.32
N THR A 31 3.81 -10.09 -2.88
CA THR A 31 3.15 -8.83 -2.55
C THR A 31 3.86 -7.66 -3.22
N ASP A 32 3.16 -6.56 -3.39
CA ASP A 32 3.67 -5.38 -4.09
C ASP A 32 4.55 -4.47 -3.20
N PHE A 33 4.62 -4.74 -1.88
CA PHE A 33 5.35 -3.90 -0.93
C PHE A 33 6.82 -3.68 -1.30
N GLY A 34 7.51 -4.71 -1.78
CA GLY A 34 8.93 -4.66 -2.14
C GLY A 34 9.20 -4.31 -3.60
N THR A 35 8.17 -4.20 -4.45
CA THR A 35 8.35 -4.07 -5.90
C THR A 35 8.44 -2.61 -6.37
N LEU A 36 7.93 -1.66 -5.58
CA LEU A 36 7.85 -0.25 -5.96
C LEU A 36 9.23 0.38 -6.16
N ILE A 37 10.07 0.32 -5.14
CA ILE A 37 11.38 0.97 -5.15
C ILE A 37 12.26 0.46 -6.31
N PRO A 38 12.41 -0.86 -6.53
CA PRO A 38 13.14 -1.37 -7.70
C PRO A 38 12.58 -0.91 -9.03
N LEU A 39 11.25 -0.89 -9.19
CA LEU A 39 10.60 -0.40 -10.41
C LEU A 39 10.92 1.08 -10.65
N LEU A 40 10.73 1.94 -9.66
CA LEU A 40 10.94 3.38 -9.79
C LEU A 40 12.43 3.72 -10.02
N ARG A 41 13.36 3.02 -9.37
CA ARG A 41 14.80 3.15 -9.66
C ARG A 41 15.13 2.79 -11.10
N SER A 42 14.58 1.68 -11.60
CA SER A 42 14.76 1.27 -13.00
C SER A 42 14.22 2.32 -13.97
N MET A 43 13.06 2.91 -13.67
CA MET A 43 12.46 3.97 -14.47
C MET A 43 13.31 5.25 -14.45
N GLN A 44 13.78 5.68 -13.29
CA GLN A 44 14.65 6.85 -13.15
C GLN A 44 15.95 6.71 -13.96
N ASN A 45 16.57 5.52 -13.86
CA ASN A 45 17.81 5.24 -14.61
C ASN A 45 17.61 5.25 -16.13
N ARG A 46 16.46 4.78 -16.61
CA ARG A 46 16.16 4.72 -18.06
C ARG A 46 15.69 6.03 -18.62
N HIS A 47 14.90 6.80 -17.86
CA HIS A 47 14.28 8.04 -18.35
C HIS A 47 15.09 9.28 -18.03
N GLY A 48 16.08 9.19 -17.13
CA GLY A 48 16.85 10.35 -16.65
C GLY A 48 16.05 11.38 -15.88
N ARG A 49 14.80 11.05 -15.50
CA ARG A 49 13.89 11.94 -14.79
C ARG A 49 13.04 11.21 -13.76
N LYS A 50 12.51 11.96 -12.79
CA LYS A 50 11.54 11.51 -11.78
C LYS A 50 10.15 12.04 -12.13
N TYR A 51 9.13 11.30 -11.77
CA TYR A 51 7.75 11.76 -11.80
C TYR A 51 7.41 12.45 -10.48
N GLU A 52 6.74 13.59 -10.50
CA GLU A 52 6.41 14.35 -9.29
C GLU A 52 5.37 13.65 -8.42
N LYS A 53 4.40 12.99 -9.04
CA LYS A 53 3.27 12.34 -8.37
C LYS A 53 3.26 10.85 -8.65
N PHE A 54 3.07 10.08 -7.60
CA PHE A 54 2.99 8.63 -7.68
C PHE A 54 1.65 8.13 -7.14
N ILE A 55 0.85 7.52 -8.03
CA ILE A 55 -0.49 7.04 -7.72
C ILE A 55 -0.48 5.51 -7.72
N ALA A 56 -0.85 4.90 -6.59
CA ALA A 56 -0.90 3.44 -6.46
C ALA A 56 -2.05 2.98 -5.57
N ASP A 57 -2.32 1.67 -5.63
CA ASP A 57 -3.27 1.04 -4.72
C ASP A 57 -2.64 0.71 -3.36
N SER A 58 -3.46 0.09 -2.51
CA SER A 58 -3.07 -0.24 -1.15
C SER A 58 -1.99 -1.32 -1.04
N GLY A 59 -1.74 -2.09 -2.10
CA GLY A 59 -0.68 -3.10 -2.13
C GLY A 59 0.72 -2.51 -1.99
N TYR A 60 0.88 -1.23 -2.31
CA TYR A 60 2.16 -0.51 -2.20
C TYR A 60 2.34 0.26 -0.90
N GLU A 61 1.36 0.23 0.02
CA GLU A 61 1.46 0.99 1.26
C GLU A 61 2.48 0.38 2.22
N SER A 62 3.65 1.01 2.35
CA SER A 62 4.67 0.65 3.34
C SER A 62 5.47 1.88 3.78
N LEU A 63 6.09 1.82 4.97
CA LEU A 63 6.96 2.88 5.45
C LEU A 63 8.16 3.08 4.53
N ALA A 64 8.76 1.99 4.03
CA ALA A 64 9.88 2.05 3.09
C ALA A 64 9.52 2.82 1.82
N ASN A 65 8.35 2.53 1.24
CA ASN A 65 7.87 3.19 0.03
C ASN A 65 7.57 4.66 0.26
N TYR A 66 6.95 5.02 1.38
CA TYR A 66 6.71 6.42 1.73
C TYR A 66 8.00 7.21 1.92
N ARG A 67 8.95 6.68 2.72
CA ARG A 67 10.27 7.30 2.91
C ARG A 67 11.01 7.50 1.59
N TRP A 68 10.97 6.48 0.74
CA TRP A 68 11.66 6.55 -0.54
C TRP A 68 11.06 7.62 -1.46
N LEU A 69 9.74 7.70 -1.55
CA LEU A 69 9.04 8.72 -2.34
C LEU A 69 9.38 10.12 -1.81
N GLU A 70 9.29 10.34 -0.49
CA GLU A 70 9.62 11.61 0.15
C GLU A 70 11.07 12.02 -0.12
N ALA A 71 12.04 11.11 0.10
CA ALA A 71 13.46 11.35 -0.16
C ALA A 71 13.78 11.65 -1.62
N ASN A 72 12.91 11.23 -2.56
CA ASN A 72 13.04 11.53 -3.98
C ASN A 72 12.21 12.73 -4.44
N GLY A 73 11.56 13.46 -3.53
CA GLY A 73 10.71 14.61 -3.85
C GLY A 73 9.44 14.24 -4.61
N GLN A 74 8.96 13.01 -4.44
CA GLN A 74 7.76 12.51 -5.12
C GLN A 74 6.56 12.49 -4.16
N THR A 75 5.45 13.05 -4.57
CA THR A 75 4.22 13.06 -3.77
C THR A 75 3.49 11.73 -3.88
N ALA A 76 3.23 11.10 -2.73
CA ALA A 76 2.51 9.84 -2.66
C ALA A 76 1.00 10.04 -2.70
N PHE A 77 0.33 9.34 -3.62
CA PHE A 77 -1.12 9.17 -3.70
C PHE A 77 -1.44 7.67 -3.57
N ILE A 78 -0.99 7.06 -2.46
CA ILE A 78 -1.17 5.63 -2.18
C ILE A 78 -2.41 5.45 -1.32
N LYS A 79 -3.33 4.59 -1.77
CA LYS A 79 -4.53 4.29 -1.00
C LYS A 79 -4.17 3.51 0.28
N PRO A 80 -4.55 3.96 1.49
CA PRO A 80 -4.33 3.20 2.73
C PRO A 80 -4.97 1.81 2.69
N ASN A 81 -4.30 0.83 3.27
CA ASN A 81 -4.76 -0.56 3.31
C ASN A 81 -6.16 -0.73 3.94
N ASN A 82 -6.49 0.12 4.90
CA ASN A 82 -7.79 0.10 5.58
C ASN A 82 -8.81 1.08 4.99
N TYR A 83 -8.52 1.74 3.87
CA TYR A 83 -9.37 2.79 3.29
C TYR A 83 -10.83 2.35 3.12
N GLU A 84 -11.08 1.24 2.43
CA GLU A 84 -12.42 0.73 2.19
C GLU A 84 -13.06 0.15 3.46
N SER A 85 -12.27 -0.54 4.27
CA SER A 85 -12.76 -1.18 5.49
C SER A 85 -13.10 -0.15 6.57
N SER A 86 -12.34 0.93 6.70
CA SER A 86 -12.55 1.97 7.72
C SER A 86 -13.87 2.71 7.57
N GLN A 87 -14.46 2.69 6.39
CA GLN A 87 -15.76 3.30 6.12
C GLN A 87 -16.94 2.42 6.59
N LYS A 88 -16.72 1.11 6.76
CA LYS A 88 -17.76 0.15 7.12
C LYS A 88 -18.14 0.25 8.61
N ARG A 89 -19.44 0.08 8.91
CA ARG A 89 -19.93 0.03 10.29
C ARG A 89 -19.22 -1.06 11.11
N SER A 90 -18.97 -2.22 10.51
CA SER A 90 -18.27 -3.33 11.15
C SER A 90 -16.84 -3.00 11.59
N PHE A 91 -16.14 -2.13 10.85
CA PHE A 91 -14.81 -1.65 11.24
C PHE A 91 -14.91 -0.65 12.40
N LYS A 92 -15.81 0.32 12.28
CA LYS A 92 -16.06 1.34 13.32
C LYS A 92 -16.53 0.74 14.65
N ALA A 93 -17.24 -0.40 14.60
CA ALA A 93 -17.64 -1.14 15.78
C ALA A 93 -16.49 -1.88 16.48
N GLN A 94 -15.31 -2.01 15.87
CA GLN A 94 -14.15 -2.69 16.47
C GLN A 94 -13.42 -1.75 17.43
N ILE A 95 -13.98 -1.58 18.61
CA ILE A 95 -13.51 -0.64 19.65
C ILE A 95 -12.07 -0.88 20.12
N GLY A 96 -11.52 -2.06 19.90
CA GLY A 96 -10.14 -2.40 20.24
C GLY A 96 -9.10 -1.96 19.19
N ARG A 97 -9.50 -1.32 18.09
CA ARG A 97 -8.58 -0.78 17.10
C ARG A 97 -8.10 0.60 17.51
N MET A 98 -6.81 0.87 17.25
CA MET A 98 -6.22 2.19 17.44
C MET A 98 -7.00 3.27 16.68
N GLU A 99 -7.38 2.99 15.44
CA GLU A 99 -8.08 3.93 14.56
C GLU A 99 -9.47 4.34 15.08
N ASN A 100 -10.02 3.59 16.04
CA ASN A 100 -11.32 3.85 16.67
C ASN A 100 -11.18 4.37 18.12
N MET A 101 -9.97 4.70 18.54
CA MET A 101 -9.69 5.34 19.83
C MET A 101 -9.32 6.81 19.61
N SER A 102 -9.68 7.67 20.54
CA SER A 102 -9.26 9.06 20.52
C SER A 102 -7.83 9.15 21.04
N TYR A 103 -6.97 9.89 20.34
CA TYR A 103 -5.64 10.22 20.84
C TYR A 103 -5.68 11.61 21.46
N TYR A 104 -5.17 11.73 22.68
CA TYR A 104 -5.08 13.00 23.42
C TYR A 104 -3.61 13.41 23.49
N GLU A 105 -3.26 14.37 22.64
CA GLU A 105 -1.88 14.79 22.42
C GLU A 105 -1.18 15.37 23.67
N PRO A 106 -1.85 16.22 24.52
CA PRO A 106 -1.20 16.80 25.68
C PRO A 106 -0.61 15.79 26.67
N ASP A 107 -1.27 14.65 26.85
CA ASP A 107 -0.85 13.61 27.78
C ASP A 107 -0.22 12.41 27.08
N ASP A 108 -0.02 12.48 25.77
CA ASP A 108 0.48 11.36 24.93
C ASP A 108 -0.22 10.04 25.27
N CYS A 109 -1.56 10.02 25.25
CA CYS A 109 -2.34 8.84 25.59
C CYS A 109 -3.49 8.60 24.60
N PHE A 110 -3.96 7.35 24.54
CA PHE A 110 -5.20 7.02 23.85
C PHE A 110 -6.33 6.82 24.86
N ILE A 111 -7.53 7.23 24.50
CA ILE A 111 -8.73 7.08 25.31
C ILE A 111 -9.56 5.91 24.72
N CYS A 112 -9.78 4.88 25.50
CA CYS A 112 -10.56 3.71 25.06
C CYS A 112 -12.07 3.96 25.17
N LYS A 113 -12.89 3.03 24.66
CA LYS A 113 -14.36 3.12 24.69
C LYS A 113 -14.94 3.25 26.10
N ASN A 114 -14.23 2.79 27.12
CA ASN A 114 -14.63 2.91 28.53
C ASN A 114 -14.12 4.20 29.20
N GLY A 115 -13.57 5.14 28.45
CA GLY A 115 -13.02 6.38 28.98
C GLY A 115 -11.69 6.23 29.71
N ARG A 116 -11.11 5.02 29.79
CA ARG A 116 -9.80 4.78 30.42
C ARG A 116 -8.66 5.14 29.48
N HIS A 117 -7.54 5.58 30.05
CA HIS A 117 -6.35 5.95 29.30
C HIS A 117 -5.52 4.71 28.94
N LEU A 118 -4.91 4.75 27.77
CA LEU A 118 -3.76 3.92 27.39
C LEU A 118 -2.56 4.83 27.34
N ASP A 119 -1.74 4.77 28.39
CA ASP A 119 -0.58 5.63 28.55
C ASP A 119 0.61 5.07 27.79
N TYR A 120 1.50 5.95 27.39
CA TYR A 120 2.79 5.58 26.84
C TYR A 120 3.58 4.74 27.85
N VAL A 121 4.13 3.62 27.39
CA VAL A 121 4.89 2.70 28.24
C VAL A 121 6.35 2.60 27.81
N SER A 122 6.58 2.49 26.51
CA SER A 122 7.92 2.28 25.98
C SER A 122 7.97 2.52 24.48
N LYS A 123 9.20 2.68 23.98
CA LYS A 123 9.50 2.71 22.56
C LYS A 123 10.53 1.64 22.23
N TYR A 124 10.41 1.03 21.06
CA TYR A 124 11.41 0.10 20.56
C TYR A 124 11.55 0.24 19.04
N THR A 125 12.73 -0.10 18.54
CA THR A 125 12.96 -0.19 17.10
C THR A 125 12.62 -1.58 16.61
N SER A 126 11.79 -1.67 15.58
CA SER A 126 11.40 -2.90 14.93
C SER A 126 11.97 -2.92 13.52
N HIS A 127 12.47 -4.08 13.09
CA HIS A 127 12.97 -4.29 11.74
C HIS A 127 11.93 -5.05 10.91
N ALA A 128 11.57 -4.50 9.76
CA ALA A 128 10.74 -5.19 8.80
C ALA A 128 11.57 -6.22 8.01
N LYS A 129 10.91 -7.12 7.27
CA LYS A 129 11.60 -8.15 6.47
C LYS A 129 12.48 -7.58 5.35
N ASP A 130 12.18 -6.38 4.90
CA ASP A 130 12.95 -5.63 3.90
C ASP A 130 14.12 -4.83 4.50
N GLY A 131 14.40 -5.01 5.78
CA GLY A 131 15.44 -4.28 6.52
C GLY A 131 15.03 -2.89 7.00
N THR A 132 13.80 -2.44 6.73
CA THR A 132 13.32 -1.12 7.14
C THR A 132 13.19 -1.05 8.65
N GLU A 133 13.92 -0.14 9.28
CA GLU A 133 13.79 0.17 10.69
C GLU A 133 12.61 1.11 10.93
N ARG A 134 11.86 0.87 12.00
CA ARG A 134 10.73 1.69 12.41
C ARG A 134 10.66 1.79 13.93
N ASP A 135 10.49 2.99 14.40
CA ASP A 135 10.25 3.28 15.80
C ASP A 135 8.78 3.03 16.15
N VAL A 136 8.56 2.22 17.15
CA VAL A 136 7.23 1.80 17.58
C VAL A 136 7.00 2.21 19.02
N SER A 137 6.09 3.13 19.24
CA SER A 137 5.60 3.53 20.57
C SER A 137 4.53 2.53 21.04
N VAL A 138 4.60 2.18 22.30
CA VAL A 138 3.72 1.23 22.96
C VAL A 138 2.87 1.94 23.99
N TYR A 139 1.57 1.78 23.88
CA TYR A 139 0.60 2.31 24.82
C TYR A 139 -0.16 1.17 25.49
N ARG A 140 -0.41 1.29 26.80
CA ARG A 140 -1.09 0.26 27.58
C ARG A 140 -2.18 0.87 28.45
N CYS A 141 -3.33 0.25 28.48
CA CYS A 141 -4.43 0.66 29.34
C CYS A 141 -4.02 0.53 30.83
N GLU A 142 -4.37 1.53 31.61
CA GLU A 142 -4.13 1.55 33.05
C GLU A 142 -4.74 0.35 33.78
N ASP A 143 -5.98 -0.01 33.41
CA ASP A 143 -6.66 -1.19 33.91
C ASP A 143 -7.75 -1.69 32.96
N CYS A 144 -7.99 -2.99 32.92
CA CYS A 144 -9.03 -3.64 32.12
C CYS A 144 -9.83 -4.70 32.92
N SER A 145 -9.67 -4.81 34.24
CA SER A 145 -10.25 -5.87 35.07
C SER A 145 -11.78 -5.85 34.99
N ASP A 146 -12.42 -4.77 35.40
CA ASP A 146 -13.89 -4.63 35.43
C ASP A 146 -14.47 -3.94 34.19
N CYS A 147 -13.82 -4.12 33.03
CA CYS A 147 -14.24 -3.43 31.82
C CYS A 147 -15.37 -4.19 31.10
N PRO A 148 -16.56 -3.59 30.95
CA PRO A 148 -17.71 -4.26 30.28
C PRO A 148 -17.44 -4.50 28.79
N TYR A 149 -16.49 -3.77 28.21
CA TYR A 149 -16.09 -3.90 26.80
C TYR A 149 -14.88 -4.81 26.58
N ARG A 150 -14.38 -5.48 27.62
CA ARG A 150 -13.14 -6.25 27.55
C ARG A 150 -13.15 -7.30 26.44
N SER A 151 -14.20 -8.10 26.35
CA SER A 151 -14.33 -9.17 25.35
C SER A 151 -14.26 -8.65 23.90
N ALA A 152 -14.84 -7.49 23.64
CA ALA A 152 -14.82 -6.85 22.32
C ALA A 152 -13.52 -6.08 22.04
N CYS A 153 -12.81 -5.63 23.09
CA CYS A 153 -11.62 -4.79 22.97
C CYS A 153 -10.31 -5.60 23.00
N CYS A 154 -10.18 -6.54 23.91
CA CYS A 154 -8.95 -7.31 24.14
C CYS A 154 -9.19 -8.79 23.83
N LYS A 155 -8.63 -9.28 22.72
CA LYS A 155 -8.76 -10.67 22.26
C LYS A 155 -7.80 -11.64 22.97
N ALA A 156 -7.04 -11.18 23.97
CA ALA A 156 -6.14 -12.05 24.73
C ALA A 156 -6.94 -13.02 25.59
N LYS A 157 -6.51 -14.29 25.62
CA LYS A 157 -7.11 -15.34 26.47
C LYS A 157 -6.84 -15.12 27.96
N ASP A 158 -5.72 -14.47 28.29
CA ASP A 158 -5.34 -14.13 29.65
C ASP A 158 -6.18 -12.95 30.15
N GLU A 159 -6.99 -13.20 31.16
CA GLU A 159 -7.90 -12.21 31.75
C GLU A 159 -7.17 -11.06 32.45
N ASN A 160 -5.96 -11.27 32.91
CA ASN A 160 -5.14 -10.24 33.54
C ASN A 160 -4.44 -9.32 32.52
N ARG A 161 -4.47 -9.68 31.24
CA ARG A 161 -3.79 -8.91 30.20
C ARG A 161 -4.55 -7.64 29.87
N ARG A 162 -3.91 -6.50 30.11
CA ARG A 162 -4.43 -5.17 29.77
C ARG A 162 -4.33 -4.89 28.27
N LYS A 163 -5.23 -4.07 27.75
CA LYS A 163 -5.20 -3.63 26.36
C LYS A 163 -3.88 -2.92 26.06
N LYS A 164 -3.24 -3.32 24.96
CA LYS A 164 -2.00 -2.75 24.45
C LYS A 164 -2.18 -2.41 22.98
N ILE A 165 -1.67 -1.26 22.56
CA ILE A 165 -1.54 -0.87 21.16
C ILE A 165 -0.08 -0.48 20.88
N SER A 166 0.33 -0.63 19.62
CA SER A 166 1.68 -0.29 19.16
C SER A 166 1.55 0.58 17.93
N VAL A 167 2.22 1.73 17.93
CA VAL A 167 2.06 2.76 16.92
C VAL A 167 3.42 3.16 16.36
N CYS A 168 3.57 3.13 15.05
CA CYS A 168 4.66 3.80 14.36
C CYS A 168 4.16 5.17 13.90
N TRP A 169 4.47 6.22 14.64
CA TRP A 169 3.97 7.58 14.38
C TRP A 169 4.41 8.12 13.03
N GLU A 170 5.64 7.84 12.64
CA GLU A 170 6.14 8.22 11.32
C GLU A 170 5.27 7.63 10.19
N PHE A 171 4.96 6.34 10.29
CA PHE A 171 4.08 5.69 9.32
C PHE A 171 2.67 6.29 9.33
N GLN A 172 2.12 6.60 10.52
CA GLN A 172 0.81 7.22 10.62
C GLN A 172 0.79 8.62 10.00
N LYS A 173 1.84 9.41 10.20
CA LYS A 173 1.99 10.75 9.59
C LYS A 173 2.02 10.66 8.07
N MET A 174 2.86 9.80 7.51
CA MET A 174 2.98 9.63 6.06
C MET A 174 1.70 9.05 5.43
N ARG A 175 1.06 8.09 6.12
CA ARG A 175 -0.25 7.55 5.74
C ARG A 175 -1.32 8.64 5.70
N LEU A 176 -1.37 9.49 6.73
CA LEU A 176 -2.32 10.60 6.81
C LEU A 176 -2.10 11.58 5.66
N GLN A 177 -0.86 11.94 5.37
CA GLN A 177 -0.52 12.80 4.24
C GLN A 177 -0.99 12.19 2.91
N SER A 178 -0.70 10.90 2.69
CA SER A 178 -1.16 10.21 1.48
C SER A 178 -2.68 10.13 1.41
N TYR A 179 -3.35 9.90 2.54
CA TYR A 179 -4.82 9.93 2.64
C TYR A 179 -5.39 11.30 2.28
N GLN A 180 -4.81 12.38 2.80
CA GLN A 180 -5.20 13.74 2.46
C GLN A 180 -5.02 13.98 0.95
N ASN A 181 -3.88 13.60 0.38
CA ASN A 181 -3.62 13.75 -1.05
C ASN A 181 -4.69 13.06 -1.90
N ILE A 182 -5.03 11.80 -1.60
CA ILE A 182 -6.01 11.03 -2.39
C ILE A 182 -7.47 11.49 -2.21
N THR A 183 -7.75 12.31 -1.21
CA THR A 183 -9.10 12.85 -0.94
C THR A 183 -9.33 14.24 -1.52
N THR A 184 -8.29 14.93 -1.98
CA THR A 184 -8.43 16.17 -2.76
C THR A 184 -9.16 15.91 -4.08
N GLU A 185 -9.69 16.94 -4.71
CA GLU A 185 -10.33 16.81 -6.04
C GLU A 185 -9.32 16.31 -7.08
N GLU A 186 -8.08 16.82 -7.03
CA GLU A 186 -6.99 16.30 -7.86
C GLU A 186 -6.72 14.81 -7.57
N GLY A 187 -6.62 14.42 -6.30
CA GLY A 187 -6.36 13.04 -5.90
C GLY A 187 -7.46 12.07 -6.33
N LYS A 188 -8.71 12.49 -6.26
CA LYS A 188 -9.85 11.71 -6.77
C LYS A 188 -9.74 11.48 -8.27
N LEU A 189 -9.42 12.54 -9.04
CA LEU A 189 -9.23 12.47 -10.48
C LEU A 189 -8.04 11.56 -10.84
N LEU A 190 -6.91 11.73 -10.17
CA LEU A 190 -5.70 10.91 -10.39
C LEU A 190 -5.97 9.42 -10.12
N ARG A 191 -6.71 9.09 -9.07
CA ARG A 191 -7.10 7.71 -8.76
C ARG A 191 -8.04 7.12 -9.81
N CYS A 192 -9.01 7.88 -10.27
CA CYS A 192 -9.90 7.47 -11.36
C CYS A 192 -9.10 7.20 -12.64
N ASN A 193 -8.24 8.12 -13.02
CA ASN A 193 -7.37 7.98 -14.19
C ASN A 193 -6.43 6.77 -14.06
N ARG A 194 -5.86 6.53 -12.87
CA ARG A 194 -5.02 5.36 -12.63
C ARG A 194 -5.79 4.07 -12.86
N SER A 195 -7.03 3.96 -12.31
CA SER A 195 -7.85 2.77 -12.52
C SER A 195 -8.08 2.51 -14.01
N ILE A 196 -8.51 3.53 -14.75
CA ILE A 196 -8.76 3.43 -16.19
C ILE A 196 -7.47 3.03 -16.95
N GLN A 197 -6.35 3.68 -16.66
CA GLN A 197 -5.10 3.47 -17.41
C GLN A 197 -4.43 2.14 -17.05
N ALA A 198 -4.35 1.79 -15.76
CA ALA A 198 -3.70 0.55 -15.33
C ALA A 198 -4.54 -0.68 -15.70
N GLU A 199 -5.85 -0.65 -15.47
CA GLU A 199 -6.75 -1.74 -15.85
C GLU A 199 -6.85 -1.86 -17.38
N GLY A 200 -6.87 -0.73 -18.09
CA GLY A 200 -6.81 -0.68 -19.54
C GLY A 200 -5.54 -1.32 -20.10
N ALA A 201 -4.38 -1.03 -19.52
CA ALA A 201 -3.11 -1.62 -19.94
C ALA A 201 -3.11 -3.15 -19.77
N PHE A 202 -3.52 -3.66 -18.62
CA PHE A 202 -3.64 -5.10 -18.40
C PHE A 202 -4.78 -5.75 -19.20
N GLY A 203 -5.90 -5.05 -19.36
CA GLY A 203 -7.04 -5.51 -20.14
C GLY A 203 -6.68 -5.70 -21.61
N GLN A 204 -5.98 -4.76 -22.21
CA GLN A 204 -5.50 -4.88 -23.59
C GLN A 204 -4.59 -6.09 -23.80
N LEU A 205 -3.67 -6.34 -22.87
CA LEU A 205 -2.81 -7.52 -22.94
C LEU A 205 -3.60 -8.82 -22.85
N LYS A 206 -4.48 -8.93 -21.84
CA LYS A 206 -5.19 -10.19 -21.55
C LYS A 206 -6.31 -10.48 -22.54
N HIS A 207 -7.09 -9.47 -22.93
CA HIS A 207 -8.28 -9.65 -23.77
C HIS A 207 -8.00 -9.39 -25.24
N ASN A 208 -7.45 -8.23 -25.61
CA ASN A 208 -7.31 -7.85 -27.01
C ASN A 208 -6.14 -8.55 -27.71
N ARG A 209 -5.12 -8.98 -26.97
CA ARG A 209 -3.94 -9.71 -27.52
C ARG A 209 -3.91 -11.17 -27.14
N SER A 210 -4.97 -11.69 -26.53
CA SER A 210 -5.11 -13.11 -26.13
C SER A 210 -3.90 -13.64 -25.33
N PHE A 211 -3.24 -12.76 -24.56
CA PHE A 211 -2.09 -13.14 -23.77
C PHE A 211 -2.51 -14.06 -22.61
N LYS A 212 -2.28 -15.34 -22.74
CA LYS A 212 -2.68 -16.37 -21.76
C LYS A 212 -1.54 -16.80 -20.84
N ARG A 213 -0.31 -16.84 -21.35
CA ARG A 213 0.89 -17.31 -20.62
C ARG A 213 2.15 -16.78 -21.27
N PHE A 214 3.22 -16.70 -20.48
CA PHE A 214 4.55 -16.43 -21.00
C PHE A 214 5.09 -17.62 -21.82
N LEU A 215 5.81 -17.32 -22.87
CA LEU A 215 6.48 -18.32 -23.70
C LEU A 215 7.79 -18.80 -23.07
N THR A 216 8.39 -17.93 -22.27
CA THR A 216 9.68 -18.16 -21.62
C THR A 216 9.54 -18.24 -20.09
N GLY A 217 10.59 -18.66 -19.39
CA GLY A 217 10.69 -18.73 -17.94
C GLY A 217 11.84 -17.90 -17.38
N GLY A 218 11.69 -17.45 -16.12
CA GLY A 218 12.65 -16.60 -15.43
C GLY A 218 12.42 -15.09 -15.65
N ASN A 219 12.69 -14.30 -14.62
CA ASN A 219 12.31 -12.88 -14.58
C ASN A 219 12.86 -12.06 -15.77
N ILE A 220 14.09 -12.36 -16.21
CA ILE A 220 14.73 -11.60 -17.30
C ILE A 220 14.04 -11.85 -18.64
N LYS A 221 13.78 -13.14 -18.97
CA LYS A 221 13.14 -13.49 -20.25
C LYS A 221 11.68 -13.03 -20.29
N VAL A 222 10.97 -13.20 -19.17
CA VAL A 222 9.59 -12.70 -19.01
C VAL A 222 9.54 -11.16 -19.11
N LEU A 223 10.52 -10.46 -18.54
CA LEU A 223 10.62 -9.00 -18.70
C LEU A 223 10.82 -8.63 -20.18
N ALA A 224 11.65 -9.36 -20.93
CA ALA A 224 11.83 -9.10 -22.35
C ALA A 224 10.52 -9.26 -23.14
N GLU A 225 9.76 -10.34 -22.89
CA GLU A 225 8.44 -10.51 -23.51
C GLU A 225 7.50 -9.35 -23.19
N LEU A 226 7.45 -8.91 -21.93
CA LEU A 226 6.60 -7.80 -21.50
C LEU A 226 7.04 -6.46 -22.07
N LEU A 227 8.33 -6.25 -22.30
CA LEU A 227 8.83 -5.03 -22.95
C LEU A 227 8.36 -4.95 -24.40
N PHE A 228 8.39 -6.07 -25.16
CA PHE A 228 7.82 -6.11 -26.52
C PHE A 228 6.30 -5.87 -26.52
N LEU A 229 5.58 -6.48 -25.58
CA LEU A 229 4.14 -6.25 -25.43
C LEU A 229 3.82 -4.79 -25.07
N GLY A 230 4.57 -4.19 -24.13
CA GLY A 230 4.42 -2.80 -23.75
C GLY A 230 4.74 -1.84 -24.91
N LEU A 231 5.80 -2.11 -25.67
CA LEU A 231 6.13 -1.34 -26.86
C LEU A 231 5.01 -1.38 -27.90
N SER A 232 4.50 -2.59 -28.19
CA SER A 232 3.41 -2.74 -29.17
C SER A 232 2.12 -2.05 -28.70
N GLN A 233 1.86 -1.99 -27.38
CA GLN A 233 0.74 -1.25 -26.81
C GLN A 233 0.93 0.25 -26.97
N ASN A 234 2.13 0.74 -26.71
CA ASN A 234 2.47 2.16 -26.86
C ASN A 234 2.31 2.62 -28.32
N ILE A 235 2.76 1.81 -29.28
CA ILE A 235 2.60 2.10 -30.71
C ILE A 235 1.11 2.17 -31.07
N ALA A 236 0.31 1.19 -30.65
CA ALA A 236 -1.13 1.18 -30.91
C ALA A 236 -1.85 2.40 -30.29
N HIS A 237 -1.47 2.75 -29.05
CA HIS A 237 -2.00 3.94 -28.38
C HIS A 237 -1.62 5.24 -29.10
N PHE A 238 -0.37 5.34 -29.56
CA PHE A 238 0.10 6.48 -30.34
C PHE A 238 -0.70 6.65 -31.63
N ILE A 239 -0.84 5.59 -32.41
CA ILE A 239 -1.62 5.60 -33.66
C ILE A 239 -3.06 6.04 -33.41
N SER A 240 -3.70 5.52 -32.33
CA SER A 240 -5.08 5.89 -31.98
C SER A 240 -5.26 7.36 -31.58
N LYS A 241 -4.19 8.06 -31.24
CA LYS A 241 -4.22 9.49 -30.91
C LYS A 241 -3.91 10.39 -32.11
N CYS A 242 -3.33 9.84 -33.16
CA CYS A 242 -3.00 10.58 -34.39
C CYS A 242 -4.15 10.55 -35.41
N ASN A 243 -5.13 9.63 -35.22
CA ASN A 243 -6.37 9.55 -35.98
C ASN A 243 -7.51 10.23 -35.24
#